data_ab5e536b77d336f7d25d5d946baef2f8
#
_entry.id   ab5e536b77d336f7d25d5d946baef2f8
#
_cell.length_a   1.000
_cell.length_b   1.000
_cell.length_c   1.000
_cell.angle_alpha   90.00
_cell.angle_beta   90.00
_cell.angle_gamma   90.00
#
_symmetry.space_group_name_H-M   'P 1'
#
loop_
_entity.id
_entity.type
_entity.pdbx_description
1 polymer ?
#
loop_
_entity_poly.entity_id
_entity_poly.type
_entity_poly.pdbx_seq_one_letter_code
_entity_poly.pdbx_strand_id
1 'polypeptide(L)'
;MDRISLHVTDPDEAQEACGRVYYPHRLTVLHEPGRFAMSLSALCLGPVAVGLLGYAGEVRLETAELETGYEINVPLSGRLLTRCGTAEVCATPDTAALYRPDARTRLQGWSGGGELFGLKIERAVLEARLAELSNAPVRSVIPLGPRLDLRSGAGQRWWELARALAALTADPAGPLAQPMVIRPLVESVLVALLYAADHPDRAALAAPCPRPGPAAVQRAVDLLEAEPGLPWTVGDLARQAGLSTRALQYGFATRTGLSPMAYLRQVRLQRADADLRAADAADRGVAGIASRWGFTNFGRFAAAYRARYGRTPSQALGRARTGQRRCAPRIDRGAPSA
;
A
#
# COMPACT_ATOMS: atom_id res chain seq x y z
N MET A 1 -12.05 -6.65 -0.03
CA MET A 1 -11.30 -7.79 -0.60
C MET A 1 -12.29 -8.62 -1.37
N ASP A 2 -12.22 -8.56 -2.69
CA ASP A 2 -13.15 -9.27 -3.55
C ASP A 2 -12.42 -10.49 -4.12
N ARG A 3 -13.03 -11.65 -3.93
CA ARG A 3 -12.52 -12.93 -4.41
C ARG A 3 -13.28 -13.36 -5.67
N ILE A 4 -12.54 -13.81 -6.65
CA ILE A 4 -13.07 -14.41 -7.88
C ILE A 4 -12.47 -15.82 -7.97
N SER A 5 -13.32 -16.82 -8.15
CA SER A 5 -12.90 -18.20 -8.41
C SER A 5 -13.85 -18.77 -9.44
N LEU A 6 -13.34 -19.07 -10.62
CA LEU A 6 -14.11 -19.45 -11.79
C LEU A 6 -13.45 -20.65 -12.50
N HIS A 7 -14.30 -21.51 -13.03
CA HIS A 7 -13.90 -22.49 -14.02
C HIS A 7 -14.89 -22.39 -15.19
N VAL A 8 -14.38 -22.07 -16.39
CA VAL A 8 -15.19 -21.69 -17.54
C VAL A 8 -14.72 -22.48 -18.76
N THR A 9 -15.65 -22.99 -19.55
CA THR A 9 -15.36 -23.75 -20.78
C THR A 9 -15.76 -23.02 -22.06
N ASP A 10 -16.42 -21.86 -21.92
CA ASP A 10 -16.75 -20.99 -23.03
C ASP A 10 -15.67 -19.91 -23.18
N PRO A 11 -15.08 -19.71 -24.36
CA PRO A 11 -14.02 -18.72 -24.58
C PRO A 11 -14.48 -17.25 -24.40
N ASP A 12 -15.72 -16.93 -24.74
CA ASP A 12 -16.20 -15.55 -24.62
C ASP A 12 -16.46 -15.17 -23.16
N GLU A 13 -17.02 -16.12 -22.38
CA GLU A 13 -17.18 -15.97 -20.92
C GLU A 13 -15.81 -15.89 -20.24
N ALA A 14 -14.85 -16.68 -20.67
CA ALA A 14 -13.47 -16.66 -20.15
C ALA A 14 -12.80 -15.31 -20.42
N GLN A 15 -12.93 -14.77 -21.62
CA GLN A 15 -12.40 -13.46 -22.01
C GLN A 15 -13.00 -12.34 -21.14
N GLU A 16 -14.31 -12.35 -20.94
CA GLU A 16 -14.97 -11.34 -20.09
C GLU A 16 -14.55 -11.45 -18.63
N ALA A 17 -14.55 -12.64 -18.07
CA ALA A 17 -14.18 -12.89 -16.68
C ALA A 17 -12.74 -12.48 -16.38
N CYS A 18 -11.79 -12.87 -17.23
CA CYS A 18 -10.39 -12.49 -17.08
C CYS A 18 -10.19 -10.98 -17.30
N GLY A 19 -10.92 -10.38 -18.27
CA GLY A 19 -10.88 -8.95 -18.56
C GLY A 19 -11.35 -8.06 -17.40
N ARG A 20 -12.28 -8.54 -16.58
CA ARG A 20 -12.75 -7.83 -15.37
C ARG A 20 -11.68 -7.78 -14.27
N VAL A 21 -10.84 -8.80 -14.18
CA VAL A 21 -9.78 -8.87 -13.15
C VAL A 21 -8.54 -8.11 -13.59
N TYR A 22 -8.09 -8.37 -14.80
CA TYR A 22 -6.86 -7.83 -15.34
C TYR A 22 -7.13 -6.68 -16.31
N TYR A 23 -7.18 -6.98 -17.61
CA TYR A 23 -7.40 -5.98 -18.66
C TYR A 23 -8.30 -6.54 -19.77
N PRO A 24 -9.11 -5.71 -20.42
CA PRO A 24 -9.81 -6.11 -21.62
C PRO A 24 -8.81 -6.62 -22.66
N HIS A 25 -9.08 -7.79 -23.21
CA HIS A 25 -8.22 -8.44 -24.18
C HIS A 25 -9.02 -9.26 -25.18
N ARG A 26 -8.41 -9.60 -26.28
CA ARG A 26 -8.92 -10.60 -27.21
C ARG A 26 -8.32 -11.96 -26.85
N LEU A 27 -9.17 -12.95 -26.63
CA LEU A 27 -8.78 -14.36 -26.45
C LEU A 27 -8.93 -15.10 -27.79
N THR A 28 -7.90 -15.82 -28.21
CA THR A 28 -7.94 -16.69 -29.38
C THR A 28 -7.47 -18.07 -28.97
N VAL A 29 -8.32 -19.08 -29.16
CA VAL A 29 -7.96 -20.50 -28.97
C VAL A 29 -7.21 -20.98 -30.21
N LEU A 30 -6.00 -21.51 -30.07
CA LEU A 30 -5.12 -21.81 -31.17
C LEU A 30 -5.24 -23.27 -31.68
N HIS A 31 -5.57 -24.21 -30.78
CA HIS A 31 -5.73 -25.60 -31.11
C HIS A 31 -6.93 -26.20 -30.36
N GLU A 32 -7.62 -27.16 -31.02
CA GLU A 32 -8.71 -27.97 -30.48
C GLU A 32 -9.75 -27.17 -29.63
N PRO A 33 -10.62 -26.35 -30.23
CA PRO A 33 -11.60 -25.56 -29.51
C PRO A 33 -12.49 -26.37 -28.54
N GLY A 34 -12.74 -27.66 -28.85
CA GLY A 34 -13.57 -28.55 -28.00
C GLY A 34 -12.94 -28.98 -26.68
N ARG A 35 -11.68 -28.61 -26.42
CA ARG A 35 -10.98 -28.87 -25.15
C ARG A 35 -10.65 -27.61 -24.36
N PHE A 36 -11.22 -26.48 -24.74
CA PHE A 36 -10.98 -25.23 -24.04
C PHE A 36 -11.56 -25.26 -22.62
N ALA A 37 -10.75 -24.90 -21.65
CA ALA A 37 -11.21 -24.57 -20.29
C ALA A 37 -10.25 -23.53 -19.71
N MET A 38 -10.80 -22.60 -18.91
CA MET A 38 -10.07 -21.61 -18.13
C MET A 38 -10.34 -21.82 -16.64
N SER A 39 -9.32 -21.79 -15.84
CA SER A 39 -9.41 -21.63 -14.38
C SER A 39 -8.84 -20.28 -13.98
N LEU A 40 -9.57 -19.54 -13.16
CA LEU A 40 -9.14 -18.27 -12.61
C LEU A 40 -9.43 -18.21 -11.12
N SER A 41 -8.40 -18.01 -10.30
CA SER A 41 -8.52 -17.74 -8.88
C SER A 41 -7.80 -16.43 -8.57
N ALA A 42 -8.54 -15.38 -8.19
CA ALA A 42 -7.98 -14.04 -8.03
C ALA A 42 -8.54 -13.32 -6.80
N LEU A 43 -7.74 -12.40 -6.27
CA LEU A 43 -8.08 -11.50 -5.19
C LEU A 43 -7.81 -10.05 -5.60
N CYS A 44 -8.81 -9.17 -5.42
CA CYS A 44 -8.65 -7.72 -5.53
C CYS A 44 -8.35 -7.14 -4.14
N LEU A 45 -7.14 -6.60 -3.97
CA LEU A 45 -6.59 -6.09 -2.71
C LEU A 45 -6.44 -4.56 -2.74
N GLY A 46 -7.51 -3.86 -3.15
CA GLY A 46 -7.48 -2.42 -3.42
C GLY A 46 -6.77 -2.13 -4.74
N PRO A 47 -5.59 -1.47 -4.74
CA PRO A 47 -4.91 -1.08 -5.97
C PRO A 47 -4.12 -2.22 -6.63
N VAL A 48 -4.21 -3.42 -6.09
CA VAL A 48 -3.50 -4.60 -6.57
C VAL A 48 -4.49 -5.74 -6.78
N ALA A 49 -4.41 -6.42 -7.92
CA ALA A 49 -5.06 -7.71 -8.13
C ALA A 49 -4.01 -8.79 -8.32
N VAL A 50 -4.18 -9.90 -7.62
CA VAL A 50 -3.28 -11.06 -7.70
C VAL A 50 -4.10 -12.30 -7.98
N GLY A 51 -3.60 -13.20 -8.84
CA GLY A 51 -4.32 -14.42 -9.14
C GLY A 51 -3.49 -15.46 -9.85
N LEU A 52 -4.11 -16.62 -9.98
CA LEU A 52 -3.64 -17.77 -10.74
C LEU A 52 -4.62 -17.96 -11.91
N LEU A 53 -4.06 -18.00 -13.13
CA LEU A 53 -4.79 -18.17 -14.37
C LEU A 53 -4.25 -19.39 -15.10
N GLY A 54 -5.11 -20.33 -15.42
CA GLY A 54 -4.78 -21.52 -16.21
C GLY A 54 -5.68 -21.67 -17.42
N TYR A 55 -5.12 -22.20 -18.51
CA TYR A 55 -5.89 -22.64 -19.67
C TYR A 55 -5.56 -24.09 -20.00
N ALA A 56 -6.57 -24.89 -20.32
CA ALA A 56 -6.39 -26.29 -20.69
C ALA A 56 -5.78 -26.47 -22.09
N GLY A 57 -5.79 -25.45 -22.94
CA GLY A 57 -5.27 -25.48 -24.32
C GLY A 57 -4.37 -24.28 -24.62
N GLU A 58 -3.72 -24.35 -25.78
CA GLU A 58 -2.91 -23.21 -26.22
C GLU A 58 -3.81 -22.04 -26.63
N VAL A 59 -3.57 -20.88 -26.02
CA VAL A 59 -4.31 -19.66 -26.29
C VAL A 59 -3.38 -18.49 -26.58
N ARG A 60 -3.94 -17.49 -27.24
CA ARG A 60 -3.32 -16.18 -27.43
C ARG A 60 -4.21 -15.11 -26.82
N LEU A 61 -3.60 -14.26 -25.99
CA LEU A 61 -4.23 -13.08 -25.42
C LEU A 61 -3.59 -11.84 -26.03
N GLU A 62 -4.40 -10.89 -26.50
CA GLU A 62 -3.93 -9.63 -27.09
C GLU A 62 -4.67 -8.47 -26.45
N THR A 63 -3.93 -7.52 -25.87
CA THR A 63 -4.48 -6.31 -25.29
C THR A 63 -4.17 -5.10 -26.15
N ALA A 64 -4.98 -4.04 -26.04
CA ALA A 64 -4.54 -2.68 -26.33
C ALA A 64 -3.48 -2.23 -25.33
N GLU A 65 -3.17 -0.95 -25.27
CA GLU A 65 -2.39 -0.38 -24.16
C GLU A 65 -3.13 -0.62 -22.84
N LEU A 66 -2.39 -0.99 -21.79
CA LEU A 66 -3.00 -1.31 -20.50
C LEU A 66 -3.53 -0.06 -19.76
N GLU A 67 -2.99 1.13 -20.10
CA GLU A 67 -3.33 2.47 -19.62
C GLU A 67 -3.32 2.64 -18.10
N THR A 68 -4.09 1.80 -17.38
CA THR A 68 -4.42 1.97 -15.96
C THR A 68 -3.45 1.31 -15.01
N GLY A 69 -2.54 0.45 -15.48
CA GLY A 69 -1.63 -0.24 -14.56
C GLY A 69 -0.51 -1.03 -15.22
N TYR A 70 0.35 -1.53 -14.38
CA TYR A 70 1.42 -2.48 -14.70
C TYR A 70 0.93 -3.89 -14.45
N GLU A 71 1.46 -4.85 -15.20
CA GLU A 71 1.20 -6.27 -14.95
C GLU A 71 2.50 -7.06 -14.93
N ILE A 72 2.57 -8.05 -14.07
CA ILE A 72 3.69 -8.98 -13.94
C ILE A 72 3.14 -10.39 -14.04
N ASN A 73 3.71 -11.18 -14.95
CA ASN A 73 3.32 -12.56 -15.16
C ASN A 73 4.48 -13.53 -14.94
N VAL A 74 4.22 -14.59 -14.17
CA VAL A 74 5.17 -15.66 -13.89
C VAL A 74 4.49 -17.00 -14.15
N PRO A 75 4.86 -17.75 -15.20
CA PRO A 75 4.41 -19.12 -15.34
C PRO A 75 4.89 -19.97 -14.16
N LEU A 76 3.99 -20.75 -13.54
CA LEU A 76 4.36 -21.65 -12.45
C LEU A 76 4.99 -22.94 -12.99
N SER A 77 4.72 -23.25 -14.27
CA SER A 77 5.35 -24.34 -15.03
C SER A 77 5.38 -23.99 -16.51
N GLY A 78 6.26 -24.66 -17.27
CA GLY A 78 6.35 -24.43 -18.71
C GLY A 78 6.91 -23.05 -19.07
N ARG A 79 6.39 -22.48 -20.16
CA ARG A 79 6.85 -21.20 -20.71
C ARG A 79 5.70 -20.40 -21.33
N LEU A 80 5.80 -19.09 -21.27
CA LEU A 80 4.89 -18.14 -21.88
C LEU A 80 5.70 -17.22 -22.82
N LEU A 81 5.38 -17.25 -24.10
CA LEU A 81 5.92 -16.31 -25.08
C LEU A 81 5.10 -15.02 -25.00
N THR A 82 5.76 -13.91 -24.80
CA THR A 82 5.06 -12.65 -24.60
C THR A 82 5.79 -11.49 -25.27
N ARG A 83 5.01 -10.49 -25.68
CA ARG A 83 5.49 -9.24 -26.25
C ARG A 83 4.82 -8.08 -25.53
N CYS A 84 5.63 -7.07 -25.16
CA CYS A 84 5.17 -5.78 -24.66
C CYS A 84 5.76 -4.67 -25.54
N GLY A 85 4.95 -4.03 -26.36
CA GLY A 85 5.43 -3.15 -27.43
C GLY A 85 6.32 -3.89 -28.42
N THR A 86 7.60 -3.53 -28.49
CA THR A 86 8.62 -4.17 -29.33
C THR A 86 9.44 -5.24 -28.60
N ALA A 87 9.35 -5.29 -27.27
CA ALA A 87 10.16 -6.23 -26.48
C ALA A 87 9.49 -7.60 -26.41
N GLU A 88 10.23 -8.64 -26.73
CA GLU A 88 9.81 -10.04 -26.61
C GLU A 88 10.49 -10.70 -25.41
N VAL A 89 9.72 -11.50 -24.67
CA VAL A 89 10.19 -12.24 -23.50
C VAL A 89 9.62 -13.64 -23.53
N CYS A 90 10.47 -14.63 -23.28
CA CYS A 90 10.05 -15.97 -22.92
C CYS A 90 10.03 -16.06 -21.39
N ALA A 91 8.85 -15.89 -20.79
CA ALA A 91 8.68 -16.05 -19.36
C ALA A 91 8.66 -17.53 -18.98
N THR A 92 9.22 -17.82 -17.81
CA THR A 92 9.36 -19.16 -17.23
C THR A 92 9.20 -19.06 -15.71
N PRO A 93 9.18 -20.16 -14.95
CA PRO A 93 9.18 -20.07 -13.48
C PRO A 93 10.35 -19.28 -12.90
N ASP A 94 11.43 -19.14 -13.65
CA ASP A 94 12.64 -18.41 -13.27
C ASP A 94 12.73 -16.99 -13.84
N THR A 95 11.78 -16.60 -14.70
CA THR A 95 11.80 -15.30 -15.40
C THR A 95 10.40 -14.73 -15.51
N ALA A 96 10.12 -13.64 -14.80
CA ALA A 96 8.88 -12.91 -14.97
C ALA A 96 8.88 -12.05 -16.23
N ALA A 97 7.71 -11.89 -16.84
CA ALA A 97 7.43 -10.86 -17.83
C ALA A 97 6.75 -9.66 -17.16
N LEU A 98 7.17 -8.45 -17.53
CA LEU A 98 6.63 -7.19 -17.01
C LEU A 98 6.01 -6.41 -18.18
N TYR A 99 4.80 -5.89 -17.94
CA TYR A 99 4.07 -5.11 -18.94
C TYR A 99 3.78 -3.71 -18.40
N ARG A 100 3.94 -2.75 -19.30
CA ARG A 100 3.78 -1.33 -18.98
C ARG A 100 2.42 -0.80 -19.47
N PRO A 101 1.91 0.27 -18.83
CA PRO A 101 0.64 0.90 -19.22
C PRO A 101 0.61 1.43 -20.67
N ASP A 102 1.74 1.87 -21.18
CA ASP A 102 1.91 2.55 -22.46
C ASP A 102 2.22 1.61 -23.65
N ALA A 103 1.95 0.33 -23.49
CA ALA A 103 2.29 -0.67 -24.52
C ALA A 103 1.20 -1.71 -24.72
N ARG A 104 1.00 -2.09 -25.98
CA ARG A 104 0.17 -3.25 -26.34
C ARG A 104 0.87 -4.52 -25.92
N THR A 105 0.11 -5.53 -25.47
CA THR A 105 0.68 -6.81 -25.08
C THR A 105 0.11 -7.96 -25.87
N ARG A 106 0.94 -8.99 -26.06
CA ARG A 106 0.54 -10.29 -26.61
C ARG A 106 1.16 -11.37 -25.76
N LEU A 107 0.34 -12.31 -25.31
CA LEU A 107 0.76 -13.49 -24.58
C LEU A 107 0.33 -14.72 -25.36
N GLN A 108 1.21 -15.70 -25.49
CA GLN A 108 0.90 -16.99 -26.12
C GLN A 108 1.58 -18.11 -25.34
N GLY A 109 0.83 -19.12 -24.97
CA GLY A 109 1.35 -20.24 -24.20
C GLY A 109 0.26 -21.17 -23.70
N TRP A 110 0.51 -21.75 -22.54
CA TRP A 110 -0.30 -22.79 -21.88
C TRP A 110 -0.32 -24.15 -22.61
N SER A 111 0.59 -24.38 -23.56
CA SER A 111 0.77 -25.72 -24.11
C SER A 111 1.16 -26.69 -23.00
N GLY A 112 0.24 -27.55 -22.57
CA GLY A 112 0.42 -28.50 -21.48
C GLY A 112 -0.29 -28.14 -20.15
N GLY A 113 -1.14 -27.13 -20.12
CA GLY A 113 -2.05 -26.86 -18.98
C GLY A 113 -1.38 -26.26 -17.73
N GLY A 114 -0.42 -25.37 -17.91
CA GLY A 114 0.25 -24.69 -16.78
C GLY A 114 -0.58 -23.55 -16.18
N GLU A 115 -0.30 -23.22 -14.93
CA GLU A 115 -0.83 -22.03 -14.27
C GLU A 115 0.12 -20.84 -14.41
N LEU A 116 -0.46 -19.67 -14.54
CA LEU A 116 0.22 -18.38 -14.57
C LEU A 116 -0.13 -17.58 -13.31
N PHE A 117 0.88 -17.18 -12.56
CA PHE A 117 0.72 -16.11 -11.58
C PHE A 117 0.62 -14.78 -12.31
N GLY A 118 -0.45 -14.02 -12.03
CA GLY A 118 -0.67 -12.66 -12.52
C GLY A 118 -0.75 -11.67 -11.37
N LEU A 119 -0.03 -10.55 -11.49
CA LEU A 119 -0.08 -9.43 -10.54
C LEU A 119 -0.31 -8.14 -11.31
N LYS A 120 -1.51 -7.56 -11.17
CA LYS A 120 -1.85 -6.24 -11.67
C LYS A 120 -1.64 -5.21 -10.58
N ILE A 121 -1.03 -4.08 -10.92
CA ILE A 121 -0.76 -2.96 -10.03
C ILE A 121 -1.29 -1.68 -10.66
N GLU A 122 -2.15 -0.93 -9.97
CA GLU A 122 -2.60 0.37 -10.45
C GLU A 122 -1.41 1.32 -10.67
N ARG A 123 -1.40 1.96 -11.85
CA ARG A 123 -0.33 2.86 -12.29
C ARG A 123 -0.03 3.94 -11.25
N ALA A 124 -1.07 4.65 -10.81
CA ALA A 124 -0.92 5.76 -9.87
C ALA A 124 -0.25 5.34 -8.56
N VAL A 125 -0.49 4.11 -8.10
CA VAL A 125 0.06 3.61 -6.83
C VAL A 125 1.54 3.27 -6.95
N LEU A 126 1.96 2.58 -8.03
CA LEU A 126 3.37 2.26 -8.24
C LEU A 126 4.20 3.53 -8.49
N GLU A 127 3.67 4.46 -9.30
CA GLU A 127 4.32 5.74 -9.60
C GLU A 127 4.42 6.64 -8.36
N ALA A 128 3.38 6.71 -7.52
CA ALA A 128 3.43 7.42 -6.24
C ALA A 128 4.48 6.81 -5.29
N ARG A 129 4.58 5.48 -5.26
CA ARG A 129 5.58 4.80 -4.43
C ARG A 129 7.00 5.09 -4.92
N LEU A 130 7.25 5.10 -6.23
CA LEU A 130 8.56 5.50 -6.78
C LEU A 130 8.87 6.96 -6.44
N ALA A 131 7.90 7.87 -6.59
CA ALA A 131 8.08 9.28 -6.25
C ALA A 131 8.45 9.49 -4.77
N GLU A 132 7.82 8.74 -3.87
CA GLU A 132 8.16 8.77 -2.43
C GLU A 132 9.57 8.24 -2.16
N LEU A 133 9.97 7.14 -2.80
CA LEU A 133 11.29 6.53 -2.60
C LEU A 133 12.41 7.37 -3.20
N SER A 134 12.20 7.94 -4.39
CA SER A 134 13.19 8.77 -5.10
C SER A 134 13.21 10.22 -4.62
N ASN A 135 12.17 10.66 -3.88
CA ASN A 135 11.94 12.06 -3.52
C ASN A 135 11.84 12.99 -4.74
N ALA A 136 11.35 12.48 -5.84
CA ALA A 136 11.18 13.20 -7.10
C ALA A 136 9.83 12.87 -7.73
N PRO A 137 9.16 13.83 -8.38
CA PRO A 137 7.89 13.55 -9.04
C PRO A 137 8.09 12.62 -10.23
N VAL A 138 7.34 11.53 -10.29
CA VAL A 138 7.23 10.68 -11.48
C VAL A 138 6.26 11.34 -12.45
N ARG A 139 6.75 11.77 -13.63
CA ARG A 139 5.97 12.54 -14.60
C ARG A 139 5.46 11.72 -15.78
N SER A 140 5.93 10.51 -15.91
CA SER A 140 5.60 9.59 -17.02
C SER A 140 5.49 8.17 -16.50
N VAL A 141 5.03 7.25 -17.35
CA VAL A 141 5.07 5.81 -17.07
C VAL A 141 6.48 5.40 -16.67
N ILE A 142 6.60 4.62 -15.58
CA ILE A 142 7.89 4.05 -15.19
C ILE A 142 8.32 3.08 -16.30
N PRO A 143 9.45 3.30 -16.96
CA PRO A 143 9.90 2.46 -18.05
C PRO A 143 10.54 1.17 -17.51
N LEU A 144 9.71 0.31 -16.88
CA LEU A 144 10.17 -0.98 -16.38
C LEU A 144 10.73 -1.83 -17.53
N GLY A 145 11.86 -2.47 -17.28
CA GLY A 145 12.41 -3.48 -18.17
C GLY A 145 11.43 -4.64 -18.36
N PRO A 146 11.41 -5.28 -19.52
CA PRO A 146 10.36 -6.24 -19.88
C PRO A 146 10.44 -7.59 -19.15
N ARG A 147 11.55 -7.84 -18.45
CA ARG A 147 11.80 -9.11 -17.74
C ARG A 147 12.42 -8.89 -16.36
N LEU A 148 12.18 -9.85 -15.45
CA LEU A 148 12.80 -9.92 -14.15
C LEU A 148 13.33 -11.33 -13.90
N ASP A 149 14.63 -11.46 -13.58
CA ASP A 149 15.24 -12.74 -13.17
C ASP A 149 14.81 -13.08 -11.74
N LEU A 150 14.21 -14.26 -11.57
CA LEU A 150 13.68 -14.73 -10.29
C LEU A 150 14.58 -15.73 -9.57
N ARG A 151 15.73 -16.11 -10.18
CA ARG A 151 16.64 -17.12 -9.62
C ARG A 151 17.55 -16.57 -8.55
N SER A 152 17.80 -15.28 -8.57
CA SER A 152 18.81 -14.69 -7.71
C SER A 152 18.51 -13.23 -7.32
N GLY A 153 19.20 -12.74 -6.29
CA GLY A 153 19.24 -11.33 -5.94
C GLY A 153 17.90 -10.73 -5.52
N ALA A 154 17.62 -9.54 -6.02
CA ALA A 154 16.41 -8.79 -5.65
C ALA A 154 15.15 -9.40 -6.28
N GLY A 155 15.24 -9.95 -7.48
CA GLY A 155 14.10 -10.58 -8.14
C GLY A 155 13.63 -11.85 -7.44
N GLN A 156 14.55 -12.69 -6.96
CA GLN A 156 14.21 -13.85 -6.15
C GLN A 156 13.46 -13.44 -4.86
N ARG A 157 13.98 -12.45 -4.15
CA ARG A 157 13.35 -11.95 -2.90
C ARG A 157 11.98 -11.31 -3.17
N TRP A 158 11.84 -10.60 -4.28
CA TRP A 158 10.54 -10.10 -4.71
C TRP A 158 9.55 -11.24 -4.95
N TRP A 159 9.99 -12.29 -5.64
CA TRP A 159 9.15 -13.44 -5.94
C TRP A 159 8.67 -14.17 -4.68
N GLU A 160 9.52 -14.31 -3.67
CA GLU A 160 9.15 -14.88 -2.38
C GLU A 160 7.99 -14.11 -1.72
N LEU A 161 8.03 -12.76 -1.76
CA LEU A 161 6.95 -11.91 -1.26
C LEU A 161 5.69 -12.01 -2.13
N ALA A 162 5.84 -11.98 -3.45
CA ALA A 162 4.71 -12.06 -4.38
C ALA A 162 3.97 -13.40 -4.28
N ARG A 163 4.69 -14.50 -4.08
CA ARG A 163 4.11 -15.83 -3.81
C ARG A 163 3.27 -15.86 -2.53
N ALA A 164 3.65 -15.11 -1.50
CA ALA A 164 2.83 -15.01 -0.28
C ALA A 164 1.47 -14.35 -0.55
N LEU A 165 1.39 -13.37 -1.49
CA LEU A 165 0.10 -12.85 -1.96
C LEU A 165 -0.70 -13.89 -2.74
N ALA A 166 -0.04 -14.68 -3.60
CA ALA A 166 -0.70 -15.74 -4.34
C ALA A 166 -1.31 -16.80 -3.41
N ALA A 167 -0.63 -17.14 -2.32
CA ALA A 167 -1.14 -18.11 -1.35
C ALA A 167 -2.50 -17.71 -0.72
N LEU A 168 -2.82 -16.40 -0.68
CA LEU A 168 -4.12 -15.91 -0.23
C LEU A 168 -5.28 -16.34 -1.14
N THR A 169 -5.02 -16.67 -2.41
CA THR A 169 -6.07 -17.15 -3.32
C THR A 169 -6.56 -18.53 -2.91
N ALA A 170 -5.68 -19.36 -2.33
CA ALA A 170 -6.00 -20.70 -1.85
C ALA A 170 -6.65 -20.68 -0.46
N ASP A 171 -6.16 -19.84 0.47
CA ASP A 171 -6.69 -19.73 1.84
C ASP A 171 -7.04 -18.27 2.19
N PRO A 172 -8.21 -17.78 1.74
CA PRO A 172 -8.66 -16.41 1.99
C PRO A 172 -9.14 -16.16 3.42
N ALA A 173 -9.28 -17.18 4.24
CA ALA A 173 -9.65 -17.07 5.65
C ALA A 173 -8.47 -17.25 6.60
N GLY A 174 -7.29 -17.58 6.07
CA GLY A 174 -6.07 -17.81 6.84
C GLY A 174 -5.53 -16.54 7.52
N PRO A 175 -4.54 -16.70 8.40
CA PRO A 175 -3.97 -15.57 9.14
C PRO A 175 -3.35 -14.49 8.23
N LEU A 176 -2.88 -14.84 7.04
CA LEU A 176 -2.36 -13.89 6.06
C LEU A 176 -3.45 -13.00 5.46
N ALA A 177 -4.72 -13.42 5.49
CA ALA A 177 -5.87 -12.67 4.97
C ALA A 177 -6.31 -11.50 5.87
N GLN A 178 -5.73 -11.35 7.04
CA GLN A 178 -6.05 -10.24 7.94
C GLN A 178 -5.58 -8.90 7.33
N PRO A 179 -6.42 -7.83 7.35
CA PRO A 179 -6.06 -6.53 6.78
C PRO A 179 -4.76 -5.95 7.32
N MET A 180 -4.42 -6.25 8.57
CA MET A 180 -3.17 -5.83 9.22
C MET A 180 -1.94 -6.53 8.64
N VAL A 181 -2.10 -7.69 8.00
CA VAL A 181 -1.02 -8.45 7.35
C VAL A 181 -0.98 -8.13 5.84
N ILE A 182 -2.14 -8.12 5.17
CA ILE A 182 -2.23 -7.90 3.73
C ILE A 182 -1.65 -6.53 3.33
N ARG A 183 -2.03 -5.45 4.02
CA ARG A 183 -1.58 -4.10 3.65
C ARG A 183 -0.07 -3.93 3.67
N PRO A 184 0.64 -4.28 4.76
CA PRO A 184 2.11 -4.26 4.77
C PRO A 184 2.73 -5.19 3.74
N LEU A 185 2.12 -6.35 3.45
CA LEU A 185 2.63 -7.29 2.46
C LEU A 185 2.51 -6.71 1.05
N VAL A 186 1.36 -6.14 0.66
CA VAL A 186 1.19 -5.43 -0.61
C VAL A 186 2.23 -4.32 -0.75
N GLU A 187 2.38 -3.47 0.28
CA GLU A 187 3.40 -2.41 0.29
C GLU A 187 4.82 -2.98 0.08
N SER A 188 5.14 -4.08 0.76
CA SER A 188 6.44 -4.73 0.62
C SER A 188 6.68 -5.27 -0.79
N VAL A 189 5.65 -5.84 -1.43
CA VAL A 189 5.72 -6.34 -2.81
C VAL A 189 5.95 -5.18 -3.79
N LEU A 190 5.25 -4.04 -3.63
CA LEU A 190 5.42 -2.87 -4.49
C LEU A 190 6.82 -2.27 -4.36
N VAL A 191 7.30 -2.07 -3.13
CA VAL A 191 8.63 -1.55 -2.87
C VAL A 191 9.70 -2.51 -3.40
N ALA A 192 9.59 -3.80 -3.10
CA ALA A 192 10.54 -4.80 -3.56
C ALA A 192 10.60 -4.89 -5.10
N LEU A 193 9.46 -4.71 -5.81
CA LEU A 193 9.42 -4.65 -7.28
C LEU A 193 10.28 -3.50 -7.80
N LEU A 194 10.15 -2.30 -7.23
CA LEU A 194 10.94 -1.13 -7.62
C LEU A 194 12.44 -1.31 -7.38
N TYR A 195 12.84 -2.10 -6.39
CA TYR A 195 14.25 -2.47 -6.19
C TYR A 195 14.73 -3.59 -7.12
N ALA A 196 13.83 -4.45 -7.58
CA ALA A 196 14.16 -5.64 -8.36
C ALA A 196 14.12 -5.38 -9.87
N ALA A 197 13.06 -4.73 -10.36
CA ALA A 197 12.86 -4.46 -11.78
C ALA A 197 13.90 -3.44 -12.30
N ASP A 198 14.26 -3.58 -13.56
CA ASP A 198 15.13 -2.62 -14.22
C ASP A 198 14.35 -1.35 -14.59
N HIS A 199 14.85 -0.20 -14.17
CA HIS A 199 14.33 1.14 -14.52
C HIS A 199 15.38 2.22 -14.16
N PRO A 200 15.31 3.45 -14.73
CA PRO A 200 16.34 4.48 -14.57
C PRO A 200 16.69 4.83 -13.13
N ASP A 201 15.71 4.85 -12.24
CA ASP A 201 15.92 5.24 -10.84
C ASP A 201 16.42 4.10 -9.94
N ARG A 202 16.50 2.85 -10.45
CA ARG A 202 16.88 1.68 -9.65
C ARG A 202 18.25 1.82 -8.98
N ALA A 203 19.25 2.32 -9.70
CA ALA A 203 20.59 2.52 -9.15
C ALA A 203 20.60 3.54 -8.00
N ALA A 204 19.83 4.62 -8.15
CA ALA A 204 19.68 5.64 -7.11
C ALA A 204 18.93 5.08 -5.88
N LEU A 205 17.91 4.24 -6.10
CA LEU A 205 17.21 3.54 -5.01
C LEU A 205 18.14 2.56 -4.27
N ALA A 206 18.99 1.84 -5.00
CA ALA A 206 19.90 0.85 -4.44
C ALA A 206 21.14 1.49 -3.76
N ALA A 207 21.45 2.76 -4.08
CA ALA A 207 22.57 3.45 -3.48
C ALA A 207 22.46 3.48 -1.94
N PRO A 208 23.57 3.31 -1.20
CA PRO A 208 23.55 3.41 0.25
C PRO A 208 22.95 4.76 0.67
N CYS A 209 21.89 4.71 1.49
CA CYS A 209 21.37 5.93 2.10
C CYS A 209 22.37 6.40 3.16
N PRO A 210 22.94 7.61 3.05
CA PRO A 210 23.76 8.13 4.12
C PRO A 210 22.96 8.09 5.42
N ARG A 211 23.54 7.45 6.45
CA ARG A 211 22.88 7.44 7.77
C ARG A 211 22.77 8.88 8.25
N PRO A 212 21.56 9.39 8.53
CA PRO A 212 21.43 10.75 8.99
C PRO A 212 22.11 10.89 10.34
N GLY A 213 22.87 11.97 10.51
CA GLY A 213 23.42 12.29 11.83
C GLY A 213 22.29 12.48 12.84
N PRO A 214 22.51 12.08 14.12
CA PRO A 214 21.48 12.20 15.17
C PRO A 214 20.88 13.61 15.29
N ALA A 215 21.69 14.65 15.06
CA ALA A 215 21.26 16.05 15.10
C ALA A 215 20.27 16.41 13.99
N ALA A 216 20.41 15.85 12.79
CA ALA A 216 19.48 16.11 11.69
C ALA A 216 18.10 15.46 11.92
N VAL A 217 18.09 14.24 12.45
CA VAL A 217 16.84 13.58 12.86
C VAL A 217 16.19 14.34 14.02
N GLN A 218 17.00 14.81 14.99
CA GLN A 218 16.48 15.61 16.09
C GLN A 218 15.82 16.89 15.60
N ARG A 219 16.45 17.64 14.68
CA ARG A 219 15.81 18.83 14.08
C ARG A 219 14.45 18.54 13.49
N ALA A 220 14.30 17.39 12.79
CA ALA A 220 13.00 17.02 12.25
C ALA A 220 11.97 16.68 13.34
N VAL A 221 12.38 16.06 14.43
CA VAL A 221 11.52 15.84 15.62
C VAL A 221 11.10 17.17 16.21
N ASP A 222 12.05 18.08 16.42
CA ASP A 222 11.80 19.41 17.02
C ASP A 222 10.81 20.24 16.18
N LEU A 223 10.93 20.19 14.84
CA LEU A 223 9.98 20.83 13.92
C LEU A 223 8.56 20.29 14.08
N LEU A 224 8.40 18.96 14.14
CA LEU A 224 7.09 18.33 14.32
C LEU A 224 6.47 18.62 15.70
N GLU A 225 7.30 18.76 16.74
CA GLU A 225 6.84 19.07 18.10
C GLU A 225 6.54 20.56 18.29
N ALA A 226 7.28 21.45 17.62
CA ALA A 226 7.05 22.88 17.66
C ALA A 226 5.78 23.28 16.92
N GLU A 227 5.57 22.75 15.73
CA GLU A 227 4.47 23.15 14.84
C GLU A 227 3.64 21.97 14.33
N PRO A 228 3.04 21.15 15.20
CA PRO A 228 2.33 19.94 14.79
C PRO A 228 1.05 20.22 13.99
N GLY A 229 0.48 21.43 14.09
CA GLY A 229 -0.72 21.83 13.35
C GLY A 229 -0.49 22.08 11.85
N LEU A 230 0.75 22.33 11.44
CA LEU A 230 1.07 22.61 10.03
C LEU A 230 0.84 21.37 9.14
N PRO A 231 0.50 21.60 7.85
CA PRO A 231 0.25 20.52 6.90
C PRO A 231 1.57 19.90 6.39
N TRP A 232 2.39 19.38 7.31
CA TRP A 232 3.66 18.74 6.98
C TRP A 232 3.52 17.63 5.97
N THR A 233 4.34 17.68 4.92
CA THR A 233 4.64 16.51 4.09
C THR A 233 6.01 15.93 4.47
N VAL A 234 6.24 14.67 4.11
CA VAL A 234 7.55 14.03 4.34
C VAL A 234 8.66 14.79 3.61
N GLY A 235 8.37 15.28 2.39
CA GLY A 235 9.31 16.05 1.58
C GLY A 235 9.67 17.40 2.20
N ASP A 236 8.69 18.13 2.74
CA ASP A 236 8.93 19.43 3.39
C ASP A 236 9.77 19.27 4.66
N LEU A 237 9.42 18.27 5.47
CA LEU A 237 10.15 17.96 6.69
C LEU A 237 11.61 17.54 6.40
N ALA A 238 11.82 16.70 5.39
CA ALA A 238 13.16 16.28 4.98
C ALA A 238 14.00 17.46 4.53
N ARG A 239 13.44 18.35 3.68
CA ARG A 239 14.10 19.56 3.19
C ARG A 239 14.50 20.48 4.33
N GLN A 240 13.59 20.74 5.28
CA GLN A 240 13.88 21.62 6.42
C GLN A 240 14.89 21.00 7.39
N ALA A 241 14.90 19.69 7.55
CA ALA A 241 15.90 19.00 8.35
C ALA A 241 17.27 18.83 7.66
N GLY A 242 17.37 19.18 6.36
CA GLY A 242 18.58 18.97 5.55
C GLY A 242 18.85 17.52 5.24
N LEU A 243 17.77 16.73 5.05
CA LEU A 243 17.82 15.29 4.77
C LEU A 243 17.12 14.97 3.45
N SER A 244 17.50 13.85 2.82
CA SER A 244 16.64 13.22 1.83
C SER A 244 15.44 12.56 2.55
N THR A 245 14.32 12.39 1.85
CA THR A 245 13.12 11.72 2.39
C THR A 245 13.46 10.33 2.92
N ARG A 246 14.30 9.60 2.20
CA ARG A 246 14.77 8.25 2.59
C ARG A 246 15.61 8.29 3.86
N ALA A 247 16.55 9.24 3.98
CA ALA A 247 17.37 9.41 5.19
C ALA A 247 16.49 9.78 6.39
N LEU A 248 15.49 10.67 6.18
CA LEU A 248 14.52 11.04 7.21
C LEU A 248 13.72 9.82 7.69
N GLN A 249 13.14 9.04 6.77
CA GLN A 249 12.38 7.84 7.09
C GLN A 249 13.22 6.81 7.86
N TYR A 250 14.45 6.54 7.36
CA TYR A 250 15.39 5.65 8.03
C TYR A 250 15.74 6.14 9.45
N GLY A 251 16.07 7.42 9.59
CA GLY A 251 16.41 8.02 10.88
C GLY A 251 15.27 7.97 11.88
N PHE A 252 14.04 8.25 11.44
CA PHE A 252 12.84 8.14 12.31
C PHE A 252 12.57 6.71 12.72
N ALA A 253 12.58 5.74 11.79
CA ALA A 253 12.38 4.33 12.09
C ALA A 253 13.41 3.82 13.11
N THR A 254 14.69 4.19 12.93
CA THR A 254 15.76 3.78 13.83
C THR A 254 15.67 4.43 15.22
N ARG A 255 15.25 5.71 15.30
CA ARG A 255 15.24 6.48 16.55
C ARG A 255 13.95 6.32 17.35
N THR A 256 12.80 6.29 16.66
CA THR A 256 11.47 6.36 17.29
C THR A 256 10.66 5.08 17.09
N GLY A 257 11.09 4.17 16.21
CA GLY A 257 10.31 3.01 15.76
C GLY A 257 9.12 3.38 14.86
N LEU A 258 8.98 4.65 14.44
CA LEU A 258 7.83 5.16 13.70
C LEU A 258 8.26 5.85 12.40
N SER A 259 7.33 5.94 11.44
CA SER A 259 7.51 6.87 10.33
C SER A 259 7.31 8.32 10.78
N PRO A 260 7.88 9.34 10.08
CA PRO A 260 7.72 10.75 10.43
C PRO A 260 6.25 11.18 10.59
N MET A 261 5.38 10.73 9.67
CA MET A 261 3.97 11.07 9.70
C MET A 261 3.17 10.32 10.78
N ALA A 262 3.61 9.09 11.13
CA ALA A 262 3.04 8.39 12.29
C ALA A 262 3.43 9.08 13.60
N TYR A 263 4.67 9.56 13.72
CA TYR A 263 5.13 10.37 14.85
C TYR A 263 4.33 11.68 14.96
N LEU A 264 4.20 12.45 13.86
CA LEU A 264 3.36 13.64 13.80
C LEU A 264 1.93 13.37 14.28
N ARG A 265 1.32 12.28 13.82
CA ARG A 265 -0.02 11.89 14.27
C ARG A 265 -0.08 11.66 15.78
N GLN A 266 0.96 11.07 16.38
CA GLN A 266 1.02 10.88 17.84
C GLN A 266 1.11 12.22 18.57
N VAL A 267 1.98 13.14 18.11
CA VAL A 267 2.11 14.49 18.68
C VAL A 267 0.78 15.24 18.60
N ARG A 268 0.12 15.21 17.42
CA ARG A 268 -1.20 15.83 17.23
C ARG A 268 -2.27 15.27 18.17
N LEU A 269 -2.33 13.95 18.33
CA LEU A 269 -3.26 13.31 19.28
C LEU A 269 -2.98 13.73 20.72
N GLN A 270 -1.71 13.86 21.10
CA GLN A 270 -1.32 14.28 22.43
C GLN A 270 -1.71 15.74 22.70
N ARG A 271 -1.49 16.63 21.75
CA ARG A 271 -1.91 18.06 21.85
C ARG A 271 -3.44 18.18 21.89
N ALA A 272 -4.14 17.40 21.05
CA ALA A 272 -5.60 17.37 21.06
C ALA A 272 -6.17 16.84 22.39
N ASP A 273 -5.57 15.82 23.01
CA ASP A 273 -5.98 15.32 24.33
C ASP A 273 -5.78 16.39 25.42
N ALA A 274 -4.67 17.11 25.38
CA ALA A 274 -4.42 18.21 26.30
C ALA A 274 -5.48 19.32 26.16
N ASP A 275 -5.77 19.75 24.93
CA ASP A 275 -6.80 20.75 24.65
C ASP A 275 -8.21 20.28 25.07
N LEU A 276 -8.57 19.01 24.77
CA LEU A 276 -9.86 18.44 25.16
C LEU A 276 -10.06 18.38 26.66
N ARG A 277 -9.01 18.15 27.43
CA ARG A 277 -9.07 18.13 28.90
C ARG A 277 -9.16 19.56 29.48
N ALA A 278 -8.50 20.50 28.82
CA ALA A 278 -8.45 21.89 29.26
C ALA A 278 -9.68 22.71 28.82
N ALA A 279 -10.37 22.30 27.75
CA ALA A 279 -11.47 23.06 27.19
C ALA A 279 -12.71 23.08 28.09
N ASP A 280 -13.31 24.26 28.27
CA ASP A 280 -14.70 24.39 28.71
C ASP A 280 -15.63 23.95 27.57
N ALA A 281 -16.67 23.16 27.90
CA ALA A 281 -17.62 22.61 26.93
C ALA A 281 -18.34 23.70 26.09
N ALA A 282 -18.24 24.97 26.49
CA ALA A 282 -18.84 26.11 25.80
C ALA A 282 -17.95 26.73 24.71
N ASP A 283 -16.63 26.58 24.76
CA ASP A 283 -15.71 27.37 23.92
C ASP A 283 -15.29 26.75 22.60
N ARG A 284 -15.11 25.45 22.54
CA ARG A 284 -14.71 24.74 21.29
C ARG A 284 -15.16 23.29 21.31
N GLY A 285 -15.98 22.90 20.34
CA GLY A 285 -16.38 21.51 20.16
C GLY A 285 -15.18 20.62 19.75
N VAL A 286 -15.35 19.31 19.92
CA VAL A 286 -14.36 18.27 19.51
C VAL A 286 -13.83 18.48 18.09
N ALA A 287 -14.71 18.90 17.17
CA ALA A 287 -14.35 19.15 15.77
C ALA A 287 -13.36 20.31 15.62
N GLY A 288 -13.58 21.42 16.34
CA GLY A 288 -12.67 22.58 16.31
C GLY A 288 -11.27 22.24 16.84
N ILE A 289 -11.20 21.45 17.92
CA ILE A 289 -9.92 20.99 18.48
C ILE A 289 -9.21 20.04 17.51
N ALA A 290 -9.93 19.09 16.91
CA ALA A 290 -9.36 18.18 15.93
C ALA A 290 -8.82 18.94 14.70
N SER A 291 -9.58 19.88 14.15
CA SER A 291 -9.14 20.71 13.00
C SER A 291 -7.91 21.54 13.32
N ARG A 292 -7.82 22.14 14.49
CA ARG A 292 -6.64 22.91 14.94
C ARG A 292 -5.36 22.08 14.87
N TRP A 293 -5.45 20.82 15.23
CA TRP A 293 -4.32 19.90 15.20
C TRP A 293 -4.19 19.14 13.87
N GLY A 294 -4.81 19.64 12.79
CA GLY A 294 -4.62 19.13 11.43
C GLY A 294 -5.32 17.80 11.12
N PHE A 295 -6.38 17.46 11.86
CA PHE A 295 -7.24 16.34 11.53
C PHE A 295 -8.40 16.78 10.63
N THR A 296 -8.38 16.40 9.37
CA THR A 296 -9.42 16.71 8.38
C THR A 296 -10.57 15.70 8.38
N ASN A 297 -10.35 14.49 8.89
CA ASN A 297 -11.35 13.42 8.98
C ASN A 297 -11.65 13.10 10.46
N PHE A 298 -12.80 13.57 10.94
CA PHE A 298 -13.17 13.43 12.35
C PHE A 298 -13.47 12.00 12.78
N GLY A 299 -13.98 11.15 11.88
CA GLY A 299 -14.20 9.74 12.16
C GLY A 299 -12.88 9.00 12.42
N ARG A 300 -11.88 9.24 11.56
CA ARG A 300 -10.52 8.69 11.73
C ARG A 300 -9.81 9.24 12.96
N PHE A 301 -10.04 10.52 13.30
CA PHE A 301 -9.54 11.11 14.54
C PHE A 301 -10.14 10.43 15.77
N ALA A 302 -11.46 10.28 15.82
CA ALA A 302 -12.15 9.67 16.96
C ALA A 302 -11.74 8.20 17.17
N ALA A 303 -11.59 7.44 16.07
CA ALA A 303 -11.11 6.07 16.11
C ALA A 303 -9.66 5.98 16.64
N ALA A 304 -8.75 6.81 16.13
CA ALA A 304 -7.35 6.85 16.55
C ALA A 304 -7.21 7.32 18.01
N TYR A 305 -8.01 8.31 18.41
CA TYR A 305 -8.04 8.81 19.79
C TYR A 305 -8.51 7.72 20.76
N ARG A 306 -9.63 7.03 20.42
CA ARG A 306 -10.15 5.92 21.24
C ARG A 306 -9.15 4.77 21.35
N ALA A 307 -8.48 4.41 20.25
CA ALA A 307 -7.45 3.37 20.25
C ALA A 307 -6.29 3.71 21.19
N ARG A 308 -5.91 4.99 21.29
CA ARG A 308 -4.78 5.43 22.11
C ARG A 308 -5.14 5.64 23.59
N TYR A 309 -6.33 6.21 23.87
CA TYR A 309 -6.71 6.68 25.22
C TYR A 309 -7.85 5.88 25.87
N GLY A 310 -8.38 4.86 25.19
CA GLY A 310 -9.47 4.00 25.71
C GLY A 310 -10.83 4.67 25.85
N ARG A 311 -10.97 5.95 25.42
CA ARG A 311 -12.18 6.78 25.52
C ARG A 311 -12.38 7.62 24.27
N THR A 312 -13.61 8.09 24.03
CA THR A 312 -13.89 8.98 22.91
C THR A 312 -13.44 10.41 23.21
N PRO A 313 -13.17 11.24 22.15
CA PRO A 313 -12.87 12.66 22.34
C PRO A 313 -13.95 13.42 23.10
N SER A 314 -15.23 13.12 22.84
CA SER A 314 -16.37 13.73 23.54
C SER A 314 -16.41 13.36 25.02
N GLN A 315 -15.97 12.15 25.40
CA GLN A 315 -15.84 11.76 26.80
C GLN A 315 -14.64 12.41 27.50
N ALA A 316 -13.67 12.91 26.73
CA ALA A 316 -12.52 13.63 27.28
C ALA A 316 -12.80 15.10 27.50
N LEU A 317 -13.71 15.70 26.71
CA LEU A 317 -14.09 17.10 26.76
C LEU A 317 -14.73 17.44 28.13
N GLY A 318 -14.16 18.39 28.84
CA GLY A 318 -14.73 18.95 30.09
C GLY A 318 -14.60 18.09 31.36
N ARG A 319 -13.86 16.98 31.35
CA ARG A 319 -13.69 16.12 32.55
C ARG A 319 -12.87 16.75 33.68
N ALA A 320 -12.09 17.80 33.42
CA ALA A 320 -11.25 18.45 34.43
C ALA A 320 -12.07 19.12 35.54
N ARG A 321 -13.32 19.52 35.28
CA ARG A 321 -14.17 20.24 36.28
C ARG A 321 -14.95 19.34 37.23
N THR A 322 -15.15 18.05 36.91
CA THR A 322 -15.87 17.12 37.79
C THR A 322 -15.02 16.61 38.95
N GLY A 323 -13.69 16.64 38.79
CA GLY A 323 -12.75 16.22 39.85
C GLY A 323 -12.48 17.24 40.94
N GLN A 324 -12.64 18.54 40.66
CA GLN A 324 -12.36 19.62 41.61
C GLN A 324 -13.58 20.08 42.45
N ARG A 325 -14.80 19.62 42.17
CA ARG A 325 -16.00 20.00 42.93
C ARG A 325 -16.34 19.04 44.07
N ARG A 326 -15.47 18.13 44.44
CA ARG A 326 -15.68 17.20 45.55
C ARG A 326 -14.70 17.43 46.70
N CYS A 327 -14.48 18.66 47.14
CA CYS A 327 -13.94 18.92 48.48
C CYS A 327 -14.18 20.39 48.87
N ALA A 328 -15.41 20.73 49.22
CA ALA A 328 -15.66 21.85 50.10
C ALA A 328 -16.28 21.26 51.39
N PRO A 329 -15.65 21.36 52.57
CA PRO A 329 -16.25 20.93 53.80
C PRO A 329 -17.41 21.87 54.12
N ARG A 330 -18.56 21.29 54.38
CA ARG A 330 -19.76 21.98 54.89
C ARG A 330 -19.40 22.55 56.29
N ILE A 331 -19.26 23.86 56.38
CA ILE A 331 -19.16 24.53 57.65
C ILE A 331 -20.57 24.54 58.26
N ASP A 332 -20.74 23.72 59.27
CA ASP A 332 -21.93 23.65 60.10
C ASP A 332 -21.93 24.88 61.01
N ARG A 333 -22.81 25.84 60.74
CA ARG A 333 -23.07 26.99 61.63
C ARG A 333 -24.11 26.57 62.69
N GLY A 334 -23.58 26.12 63.79
CA GLY A 334 -24.41 25.90 64.99
C GLY A 334 -25.22 27.18 65.36
N ALA A 335 -26.49 26.99 65.56
CA ALA A 335 -27.39 28.01 66.11
C ALA A 335 -27.11 28.25 67.60
N PRO A 336 -27.22 29.50 68.10
CA PRO A 336 -27.13 29.74 69.52
C PRO A 336 -28.48 29.45 70.20
N SER A 337 -28.43 28.60 71.19
CA SER A 337 -29.54 28.42 72.13
C SER A 337 -29.52 29.56 73.18
N ALA A 338 -30.67 30.15 73.33
CA ALA A 338 -31.01 31.02 74.47
C ALA A 338 -31.33 30.16 75.70
#